data_ce3d481d8cfe0d6eeb7f6c3419d61de3
#
_entry.id   ce3d481d8cfe0d6eeb7f6c3419d61de3
#
_cell.length_a   1.000
_cell.length_b   1.000
_cell.length_c   1.000
_cell.angle_alpha   90.00
_cell.angle_beta   90.00
_cell.angle_gamma   90.00
#
_symmetry.space_group_name_H-M   'P 1'
#
loop_
_entity.id
_entity.type
_entity.pdbx_description
1 polymer ?
#
loop_
_entity_poly.entity_id
_entity_poly.type
_entity_poly.pdbx_seq_one_letter_code
_entity_poly.pdbx_strand_id
1 'polypeptide(L)'
;MTKKVKVFLIVLVVIIAGVGGYFVYNAQKAPSPEEKEVTKVTNKSTTKNVQGNGKTLVVYYSAQNHTKDVAQKVAENLGADLFEIEPKEKYSEDDLDWTDDDSRVTKEHEDMSLRNVELKTTEVENWDQYDTVFIGYPIWWGIAAWPVDTFVTANDFSNKTVIPFCTSASSGLGESGTKLQKEAKGGNWQKGQRFSSSPSDSTIKDWTDSLKYKKVILYFLY
;
A
#
# COMPACT_ATOMS: atom_id res chain seq x y z
N MET A 1 17.46 17.05 45.58
CA MET A 1 16.34 17.18 44.61
C MET A 1 15.83 18.61 44.66
N THR A 2 15.83 19.32 43.55
CA THR A 2 15.36 20.71 43.44
C THR A 2 13.84 20.82 43.56
N LYS A 3 13.34 21.95 44.06
CA LYS A 3 11.87 22.19 44.20
C LYS A 3 11.09 21.91 42.90
N LYS A 4 11.67 22.18 41.75
CA LYS A 4 11.08 21.89 40.42
C LYS A 4 10.84 20.39 40.16
N VAL A 5 11.74 19.52 40.62
CA VAL A 5 11.61 18.05 40.49
C VAL A 5 10.50 17.50 41.36
N LYS A 6 10.33 18.06 42.60
CA LYS A 6 9.22 17.65 43.47
C LYS A 6 7.86 18.02 42.92
N VAL A 7 7.71 19.20 42.31
CA VAL A 7 6.44 19.65 41.72
C VAL A 7 6.11 18.78 40.50
N PHE A 8 7.09 18.41 39.67
CA PHE A 8 6.87 17.56 38.51
C PHE A 8 6.41 16.14 38.90
N LEU A 9 6.99 15.57 39.98
CA LEU A 9 6.59 14.27 40.52
C LEU A 9 5.17 14.30 41.12
N ILE A 10 4.77 15.36 41.78
CA ILE A 10 3.43 15.50 42.35
C ILE A 10 2.37 15.62 41.24
N VAL A 11 2.66 16.38 40.19
CA VAL A 11 1.74 16.51 39.04
C VAL A 11 1.57 15.18 38.32
N LEU A 12 2.64 14.40 38.14
CA LEU A 12 2.58 13.09 37.50
C LEU A 12 1.72 12.08 38.29
N VAL A 13 1.85 12.06 39.62
CA VAL A 13 1.06 11.19 40.51
C VAL A 13 -0.44 11.55 40.45
N VAL A 14 -0.76 12.85 40.41
CA VAL A 14 -2.17 13.31 40.32
C VAL A 14 -2.80 12.92 38.98
N ILE A 15 -2.05 12.99 37.86
CA ILE A 15 -2.54 12.58 36.55
C ILE A 15 -2.79 11.06 36.50
N ILE A 16 -1.90 10.24 37.06
CA ILE A 16 -2.07 8.78 37.10
C ILE A 16 -3.26 8.39 37.96
N ALA A 17 -3.47 9.04 39.11
CA ALA A 17 -4.62 8.79 39.98
C ALA A 17 -5.94 9.24 39.32
N GLY A 18 -5.94 10.36 38.59
CA GLY A 18 -7.11 10.86 37.85
C GLY A 18 -7.54 9.95 36.70
N VAL A 19 -6.59 9.45 35.93
CA VAL A 19 -6.88 8.52 34.83
C VAL A 19 -7.34 7.17 35.35
N GLY A 20 -6.70 6.62 36.39
CA GLY A 20 -7.13 5.37 37.04
C GLY A 20 -8.53 5.46 37.63
N GLY A 21 -8.86 6.57 38.34
CA GLY A 21 -10.17 6.83 38.90
C GLY A 21 -11.30 6.97 37.86
N TYR A 22 -10.98 7.56 36.69
CA TYR A 22 -11.91 7.69 35.57
C TYR A 22 -12.27 6.34 34.94
N PHE A 23 -11.27 5.45 34.75
CA PHE A 23 -11.52 4.11 34.24
C PHE A 23 -12.33 3.24 35.20
N VAL A 24 -12.06 3.29 36.50
CA VAL A 24 -12.82 2.52 37.49
C VAL A 24 -14.26 3.05 37.59
N TYR A 25 -14.46 4.36 37.54
CA TYR A 25 -15.79 4.98 37.59
C TYR A 25 -16.66 4.60 36.38
N ASN A 26 -16.09 4.58 35.17
CA ASN A 26 -16.82 4.18 33.96
C ASN A 26 -17.09 2.67 33.87
N ALA A 27 -16.23 1.82 34.45
CA ALA A 27 -16.46 0.37 34.50
C ALA A 27 -17.67 -0.02 35.39
N GLN A 28 -17.98 0.80 36.43
CA GLN A 28 -19.13 0.54 37.31
C GLN A 28 -20.49 1.05 36.76
N LYS A 29 -20.47 1.81 35.63
CA LYS A 29 -21.70 2.36 35.03
C LYS A 29 -22.18 1.57 33.81
N ALA A 30 -21.51 0.50 33.42
CA ALA A 30 -21.95 -0.37 32.32
C ALA A 30 -23.15 -1.20 32.81
N PRO A 31 -24.29 -1.17 32.11
CA PRO A 31 -25.43 -2.03 32.46
C PRO A 31 -25.07 -3.48 32.20
N SER A 32 -25.47 -4.36 33.11
CA SER A 32 -25.38 -5.82 32.97
C SER A 32 -26.10 -6.26 31.71
N PRO A 33 -25.54 -7.23 30.92
CA PRO A 33 -26.22 -7.76 29.73
C PRO A 33 -27.48 -8.51 30.20
N GLU A 34 -28.65 -8.02 29.86
CA GLU A 34 -29.87 -8.84 29.85
C GLU A 34 -29.72 -9.92 28.77
N GLU A 35 -29.87 -11.14 29.20
CA GLU A 35 -29.94 -12.34 28.38
C GLU A 35 -31.17 -12.25 27.47
N LYS A 36 -30.98 -11.78 26.21
CA LYS A 36 -31.97 -11.87 25.16
C LYS A 36 -31.72 -13.10 24.33
N GLU A 37 -32.70 -13.97 24.39
CA GLU A 37 -32.94 -15.16 23.59
C GLU A 37 -32.42 -15.02 22.14
N VAL A 38 -31.47 -15.90 21.77
CA VAL A 38 -30.86 -15.94 20.45
C VAL A 38 -31.86 -16.48 19.46
N THR A 39 -32.59 -15.59 18.80
CA THR A 39 -33.29 -15.95 17.56
C THR A 39 -32.20 -16.15 16.48
N LYS A 40 -32.06 -17.38 16.07
CA LYS A 40 -31.14 -17.86 15.04
C LYS A 40 -31.49 -17.27 13.69
N VAL A 41 -31.03 -16.04 13.43
CA VAL A 41 -31.05 -15.47 12.08
C VAL A 41 -29.89 -16.09 11.33
N THR A 42 -30.18 -17.09 10.50
CA THR A 42 -29.29 -17.63 9.50
C THR A 42 -29.02 -16.56 8.45
N ASN A 43 -28.12 -15.63 8.73
CA ASN A 43 -27.51 -14.84 7.70
C ASN A 43 -26.57 -15.75 6.92
N LYS A 44 -27.13 -16.29 5.83
CA LYS A 44 -26.38 -16.92 4.76
C LYS A 44 -25.54 -15.82 4.10
N SER A 45 -24.40 -15.51 4.73
CA SER A 45 -23.33 -14.77 4.09
C SER A 45 -22.88 -15.65 2.93
N THR A 46 -23.38 -15.33 1.76
CA THR A 46 -22.88 -15.89 0.51
C THR A 46 -21.50 -15.26 0.30
N THR A 47 -20.50 -15.83 0.96
CA THR A 47 -19.12 -15.67 0.54
C THR A 47 -19.08 -16.26 -0.85
N LYS A 48 -19.21 -15.43 -1.89
CA LYS A 48 -18.80 -15.81 -3.22
C LYS A 48 -17.32 -16.14 -3.09
N ASN A 49 -17.00 -17.43 -3.06
CA ASN A 49 -15.68 -17.92 -3.39
C ASN A 49 -15.40 -17.43 -4.80
N VAL A 50 -14.73 -16.27 -4.90
CA VAL A 50 -14.11 -15.83 -6.13
C VAL A 50 -12.93 -16.76 -6.32
N GLN A 51 -13.19 -17.90 -6.93
CA GLN A 51 -12.18 -18.82 -7.41
C GLN A 51 -11.52 -18.12 -8.59
N GLY A 52 -10.46 -17.32 -8.29
CA GLY A 52 -9.76 -16.55 -9.29
C GLY A 52 -9.01 -17.49 -10.26
N ASN A 53 -9.63 -17.77 -11.37
CA ASN A 53 -8.96 -18.23 -12.60
C ASN A 53 -8.53 -17.01 -13.45
N GLY A 54 -8.47 -15.83 -12.82
CA GLY A 54 -8.16 -14.59 -13.50
C GLY A 54 -6.68 -14.42 -13.78
N LYS A 55 -6.42 -13.57 -14.75
CA LYS A 55 -5.08 -13.20 -15.16
C LYS A 55 -4.39 -12.35 -14.09
N THR A 56 -3.07 -12.33 -14.15
CA THR A 56 -2.23 -11.44 -13.35
C THR A 56 -1.71 -10.31 -14.23
N LEU A 57 -1.74 -9.09 -13.70
CA LEU A 57 -1.18 -7.91 -14.32
C LEU A 57 -0.07 -7.33 -13.44
N VAL A 58 1.02 -6.87 -14.05
CA VAL A 58 2.04 -6.06 -13.40
C VAL A 58 1.97 -4.66 -13.97
N VAL A 59 1.45 -3.73 -13.17
CA VAL A 59 1.44 -2.29 -13.46
C VAL A 59 2.66 -1.67 -12.84
N TYR A 60 3.35 -0.77 -13.52
CA TYR A 60 4.51 -0.09 -12.93
C TYR A 60 4.71 1.31 -13.48
N TYR A 61 5.30 2.18 -12.65
CA TYR A 61 5.94 3.41 -13.05
C TYR A 61 7.45 3.32 -12.83
N SER A 62 8.24 3.82 -13.76
CA SER A 62 9.69 3.86 -13.64
C SER A 62 10.27 5.11 -14.28
N ALA A 63 10.92 5.96 -13.47
CA ALA A 63 11.58 7.16 -13.97
C ALA A 63 12.95 6.86 -14.57
N GLN A 64 13.73 5.95 -13.96
CA GLN A 64 15.12 5.65 -14.30
C GLN A 64 15.35 4.15 -14.61
N ASN A 65 14.35 3.44 -15.09
CA ASN A 65 14.33 2.02 -15.44
C ASN A 65 14.46 1.01 -14.28
N HIS A 66 14.88 1.38 -13.09
CA HIS A 66 15.04 0.43 -11.96
C HIS A 66 13.77 -0.35 -11.62
N THR A 67 12.64 0.32 -11.54
CA THR A 67 11.35 -0.35 -11.29
C THR A 67 10.90 -1.17 -12.50
N LYS A 68 11.18 -0.69 -13.70
CA LYS A 68 10.89 -1.40 -14.97
C LYS A 68 11.57 -2.77 -15.01
N ASP A 69 12.88 -2.82 -14.71
CA ASP A 69 13.65 -4.06 -14.71
C ASP A 69 13.08 -5.08 -13.72
N VAL A 70 12.70 -4.62 -12.52
CA VAL A 70 12.04 -5.47 -11.52
C VAL A 70 10.66 -5.93 -12.00
N ALA A 71 9.85 -5.02 -12.56
CA ALA A 71 8.50 -5.31 -13.05
C ALA A 71 8.50 -6.36 -14.18
N GLN A 72 9.44 -6.26 -15.12
CA GLN A 72 9.63 -7.24 -16.19
C GLN A 72 9.94 -8.62 -15.63
N LYS A 73 10.85 -8.73 -14.66
CA LYS A 73 11.20 -10.00 -14.01
C LYS A 73 10.05 -10.58 -13.20
N VAL A 74 9.29 -9.74 -12.50
CA VAL A 74 8.07 -10.17 -11.79
C VAL A 74 7.06 -10.73 -12.79
N ALA A 75 6.81 -10.05 -13.89
CA ALA A 75 5.88 -10.50 -14.93
C ALA A 75 6.34 -11.81 -15.56
N GLU A 76 7.63 -11.93 -15.91
CA GLU A 76 8.23 -13.16 -16.45
C GLU A 76 8.05 -14.35 -15.50
N ASN A 77 8.40 -14.19 -14.21
CA ASN A 77 8.28 -15.24 -13.19
C ASN A 77 6.84 -15.71 -12.94
N LEU A 78 5.88 -14.83 -13.15
CA LEU A 78 4.46 -15.09 -12.87
C LEU A 78 3.65 -15.43 -14.13
N GLY A 79 4.22 -15.23 -15.33
CA GLY A 79 3.49 -15.33 -16.60
C GLY A 79 2.39 -14.27 -16.67
N ALA A 80 2.69 -13.05 -16.22
CA ALA A 80 1.76 -11.94 -16.10
C ALA A 80 1.88 -10.96 -17.27
N ASP A 81 0.79 -10.26 -17.58
CA ASP A 81 0.80 -9.15 -18.51
C ASP A 81 1.47 -7.92 -17.85
N LEU A 82 1.99 -6.99 -18.66
CA LEU A 82 2.66 -5.77 -18.21
C LEU A 82 1.89 -4.52 -18.67
N PHE A 83 1.85 -3.51 -17.79
CA PHE A 83 1.35 -2.19 -18.11
C PHE A 83 2.27 -1.11 -17.52
N GLU A 84 2.83 -0.26 -18.38
CA GLU A 84 3.67 0.87 -17.96
C GLU A 84 2.81 2.11 -17.76
N ILE A 85 2.87 2.70 -16.56
CA ILE A 85 2.30 4.02 -16.29
C ILE A 85 3.21 5.05 -16.93
N GLU A 86 2.72 5.76 -17.94
CA GLU A 86 3.50 6.78 -18.64
C GLU A 86 2.89 8.17 -18.42
N PRO A 87 3.63 9.09 -17.75
CA PRO A 87 3.28 10.51 -17.77
C PRO A 87 3.23 11.05 -19.20
N LYS A 88 2.28 11.95 -19.48
CA LYS A 88 2.27 12.67 -20.77
C LYS A 88 3.57 13.42 -20.97
N GLU A 89 4.01 14.13 -19.95
CA GLU A 89 5.32 14.77 -19.89
C GLU A 89 6.23 13.90 -19.04
N LYS A 90 7.17 13.23 -19.69
CA LYS A 90 8.16 12.40 -18.99
C LYS A 90 9.08 13.28 -18.16
N TYR A 91 9.51 12.75 -17.03
CA TYR A 91 10.55 13.40 -16.24
C TYR A 91 11.90 13.24 -16.94
N SER A 92 12.59 14.34 -17.16
CA SER A 92 14.00 14.40 -17.58
C SER A 92 14.92 14.11 -16.38
N GLU A 93 16.23 13.99 -16.63
CA GLU A 93 17.21 13.88 -15.53
C GLU A 93 17.20 15.14 -14.66
N ASP A 94 17.09 16.32 -15.26
CA ASP A 94 16.99 17.59 -14.53
C ASP A 94 15.69 17.68 -13.72
N ASP A 95 14.57 17.18 -14.25
CA ASP A 95 13.31 17.11 -13.50
C ASP A 95 13.39 16.22 -12.25
N LEU A 96 14.28 15.23 -12.26
CA LEU A 96 14.46 14.25 -11.19
C LEU A 96 15.56 14.62 -10.20
N ASP A 97 16.25 15.75 -10.39
CA ASP A 97 17.27 16.22 -9.44
C ASP A 97 16.61 16.75 -8.16
N TRP A 98 16.39 15.85 -7.22
CA TRP A 98 15.80 16.18 -5.91
C TRP A 98 16.69 17.06 -5.02
N THR A 99 17.93 17.37 -5.44
CA THR A 99 18.85 18.30 -4.76
C THR A 99 18.75 19.74 -5.30
N ASP A 100 18.06 19.92 -6.42
CA ASP A 100 17.74 21.22 -6.99
C ASP A 100 16.33 21.64 -6.56
N ASP A 101 16.23 22.76 -5.83
CA ASP A 101 14.96 23.34 -5.38
C ASP A 101 14.06 23.77 -6.55
N ASP A 102 14.66 24.03 -7.72
CA ASP A 102 13.93 24.43 -8.93
C ASP A 102 13.51 23.25 -9.81
N SER A 103 13.93 22.03 -9.51
CA SER A 103 13.55 20.84 -10.26
C SER A 103 12.04 20.58 -10.15
N ARG A 104 11.49 19.90 -11.16
CA ARG A 104 10.07 19.54 -11.19
C ARG A 104 9.68 18.67 -10.00
N VAL A 105 10.46 17.63 -9.70
CA VAL A 105 10.14 16.69 -8.62
C VAL A 105 10.19 17.35 -7.24
N THR A 106 11.09 18.34 -7.02
CA THR A 106 11.17 19.07 -5.76
C THR A 106 9.97 20.02 -5.62
N LYS A 107 9.59 20.75 -6.66
CA LYS A 107 8.38 21.58 -6.67
C LYS A 107 7.12 20.78 -6.42
N GLU A 108 6.97 19.61 -7.04
CA GLU A 108 5.86 18.69 -6.81
C GLU A 108 5.89 18.09 -5.38
N HIS A 109 7.07 17.95 -4.78
CA HIS A 109 7.18 17.53 -3.39
C HIS A 109 6.68 18.62 -2.43
N GLU A 110 7.04 19.87 -2.66
CA GLU A 110 6.67 20.99 -1.79
C GLU A 110 5.20 21.40 -1.96
N ASP A 111 4.68 21.38 -3.19
CA ASP A 111 3.29 21.68 -3.49
C ASP A 111 2.52 20.45 -3.98
N MET A 112 1.73 19.86 -3.07
CA MET A 112 0.93 18.66 -3.36
C MET A 112 -0.08 18.89 -4.51
N SER A 113 -0.48 20.12 -4.81
CA SER A 113 -1.40 20.41 -5.91
C SER A 113 -0.80 20.12 -7.28
N LEU A 114 0.54 20.09 -7.37
CA LEU A 114 1.29 19.79 -8.59
C LEU A 114 1.46 18.27 -8.82
N ARG A 115 1.14 17.43 -7.84
CA ARG A 115 1.29 15.95 -7.93
C ARG A 115 0.25 15.27 -8.79
N ASN A 116 -0.74 15.98 -9.28
CA ASN A 116 -1.73 15.44 -10.22
C ASN A 116 -1.11 15.28 -11.62
N VAL A 117 -0.22 14.31 -11.76
CA VAL A 117 0.53 14.06 -12.99
C VAL A 117 -0.37 13.48 -14.06
N GLU A 118 -0.52 14.16 -15.19
CA GLU A 118 -1.31 13.69 -16.31
C GLU A 118 -0.63 12.50 -16.99
N LEU A 119 -1.37 11.40 -17.18
CA LEU A 119 -0.88 10.19 -17.83
C LEU A 119 -1.30 10.14 -19.29
N LYS A 120 -0.54 9.42 -20.13
CA LYS A 120 -0.92 9.15 -21.52
C LYS A 120 -2.23 8.37 -21.59
N THR A 121 -2.39 7.39 -20.70
CA THR A 121 -3.61 6.65 -20.47
C THR A 121 -3.64 6.08 -19.06
N THR A 122 -4.82 5.98 -18.47
CA THR A 122 -5.08 5.22 -17.25
C THR A 122 -5.82 3.92 -17.55
N GLU A 123 -6.27 3.74 -18.79
CA GLU A 123 -7.07 2.58 -19.20
C GLU A 123 -6.18 1.39 -19.50
N VAL A 124 -6.48 0.26 -18.89
CA VAL A 124 -5.88 -1.04 -19.17
C VAL A 124 -6.87 -1.88 -19.96
N GLU A 125 -6.46 -2.37 -21.11
CA GLU A 125 -7.30 -3.23 -21.92
C GLU A 125 -7.70 -4.49 -21.14
N ASN A 126 -8.99 -4.85 -21.19
CA ASN A 126 -9.54 -6.01 -20.49
C ASN A 126 -9.30 -6.02 -18.97
N TRP A 127 -9.33 -4.85 -18.31
CA TRP A 127 -9.11 -4.67 -16.87
C TRP A 127 -9.84 -5.68 -15.99
N ASP A 128 -11.09 -6.01 -16.36
CA ASP A 128 -11.94 -6.93 -15.60
C ASP A 128 -11.46 -8.38 -15.60
N GLN A 129 -10.55 -8.77 -16.50
CA GLN A 129 -9.99 -10.11 -16.56
C GLN A 129 -8.88 -10.35 -15.52
N TYR A 130 -8.37 -9.30 -14.89
CA TYR A 130 -7.29 -9.40 -13.92
C TYR A 130 -7.84 -9.50 -12.50
N ASP A 131 -7.56 -10.63 -11.83
CA ASP A 131 -7.89 -10.85 -10.41
C ASP A 131 -6.75 -10.40 -9.49
N THR A 132 -5.52 -10.40 -10.01
CA THR A 132 -4.33 -10.03 -9.26
C THR A 132 -3.58 -8.93 -10.00
N VAL A 133 -3.31 -7.83 -9.30
CA VAL A 133 -2.59 -6.68 -9.84
C VAL A 133 -1.39 -6.38 -8.95
N PHE A 134 -0.21 -6.49 -9.52
CA PHE A 134 1.00 -5.96 -8.89
C PHE A 134 1.17 -4.50 -9.26
N ILE A 135 1.58 -3.67 -8.29
CA ILE A 135 1.83 -2.24 -8.54
C ILE A 135 3.25 -1.91 -8.13
N GLY A 136 4.11 -1.59 -9.11
CA GLY A 136 5.51 -1.28 -8.94
C GLY A 136 5.81 0.22 -9.07
N TYR A 137 6.64 0.76 -8.17
CA TYR A 137 6.98 2.18 -8.16
C TYR A 137 8.32 2.47 -7.48
N PRO A 138 9.02 3.55 -7.86
CA PRO A 138 10.11 4.07 -7.05
C PRO A 138 9.57 4.82 -5.83
N ILE A 139 10.34 4.81 -4.73
CA ILE A 139 10.00 5.63 -3.55
C ILE A 139 10.53 7.06 -3.76
N TRP A 140 9.62 8.03 -3.69
CA TRP A 140 9.91 9.46 -3.65
C TRP A 140 9.49 10.02 -2.29
N TRP A 141 10.42 10.59 -1.52
CA TRP A 141 10.17 11.12 -0.16
C TRP A 141 9.32 10.20 0.73
N GLY A 142 9.60 8.87 0.69
CA GLY A 142 8.95 7.88 1.55
C GLY A 142 7.56 7.42 1.12
N ILE A 143 7.06 7.87 -0.03
CA ILE A 143 5.80 7.45 -0.63
C ILE A 143 6.00 6.93 -2.06
N ALA A 144 4.95 6.45 -2.70
CA ALA A 144 4.98 6.09 -4.11
C ALA A 144 5.19 7.35 -4.98
N ALA A 145 5.90 7.21 -6.10
CA ALA A 145 6.03 8.30 -7.06
C ALA A 145 4.65 8.72 -7.60
N TRP A 146 4.40 10.03 -7.70
CA TRP A 146 3.10 10.63 -7.96
C TRP A 146 2.32 10.09 -9.18
N PRO A 147 2.97 9.70 -10.30
CA PRO A 147 2.23 9.12 -11.44
C PRO A 147 1.40 7.90 -11.07
N VAL A 148 1.78 7.17 -10.00
CA VAL A 148 1.05 5.99 -9.53
C VAL A 148 -0.26 6.36 -8.86
N ASP A 149 -0.31 7.49 -8.13
CA ASP A 149 -1.52 7.98 -7.47
C ASP A 149 -2.62 8.26 -8.52
N THR A 150 -2.26 8.91 -9.64
CA THR A 150 -3.17 9.17 -10.76
C THR A 150 -3.75 7.88 -11.35
N PHE A 151 -2.92 6.85 -11.54
CA PHE A 151 -3.38 5.56 -12.04
C PHE A 151 -4.31 4.86 -11.05
N VAL A 152 -3.93 4.84 -9.77
CA VAL A 152 -4.69 4.14 -8.71
C VAL A 152 -6.05 4.79 -8.47
N THR A 153 -6.13 6.12 -8.49
CA THR A 153 -7.40 6.83 -8.31
C THR A 153 -8.35 6.69 -9.49
N ALA A 154 -7.81 6.51 -10.72
CA ALA A 154 -8.59 6.37 -11.94
C ALA A 154 -9.20 4.98 -12.13
N ASN A 155 -8.68 3.94 -11.47
CA ASN A 155 -9.10 2.56 -11.70
C ASN A 155 -9.87 1.97 -10.51
N ASP A 156 -10.80 1.05 -10.80
CA ASP A 156 -11.54 0.30 -9.78
C ASP A 156 -10.85 -1.03 -9.48
N PHE A 157 -10.33 -1.16 -8.25
CA PHE A 157 -9.67 -2.37 -7.77
C PHE A 157 -10.61 -3.31 -7.02
N SER A 158 -11.90 -3.04 -6.98
CA SER A 158 -12.89 -3.92 -6.36
C SER A 158 -12.75 -5.35 -6.90
N ASN A 159 -12.76 -6.33 -6.00
CA ASN A 159 -12.58 -7.76 -6.31
C ASN A 159 -11.17 -8.15 -6.83
N LYS A 160 -10.17 -7.27 -6.76
CA LYS A 160 -8.79 -7.58 -7.12
C LYS A 160 -7.92 -7.75 -5.89
N THR A 161 -6.97 -8.67 -5.95
CA THR A 161 -5.85 -8.74 -5.01
C THR A 161 -4.75 -7.81 -5.50
N VAL A 162 -4.34 -6.85 -4.68
CA VAL A 162 -3.34 -5.85 -5.05
C VAL A 162 -2.08 -6.06 -4.24
N ILE A 163 -0.94 -6.18 -4.92
CA ILE A 163 0.36 -6.47 -4.29
C ILE A 163 1.35 -5.37 -4.68
N PRO A 164 1.62 -4.40 -3.79
CA PRO A 164 2.58 -3.35 -4.09
C PRO A 164 4.02 -3.86 -4.03
N PHE A 165 4.90 -3.31 -4.85
CA PHE A 165 6.34 -3.43 -4.69
C PHE A 165 7.02 -2.12 -5.04
N CYS A 166 8.17 -1.87 -4.42
CA CYS A 166 8.90 -0.64 -4.72
C CYS A 166 10.38 -0.88 -4.95
N THR A 167 11.01 0.05 -5.65
CA THR A 167 12.45 0.17 -5.72
C THR A 167 12.92 1.42 -4.97
N SER A 168 14.01 1.31 -4.26
CA SER A 168 14.64 2.46 -3.59
C SER A 168 16.12 2.18 -3.33
N ALA A 169 16.94 3.23 -3.28
CA ALA A 169 18.36 3.12 -2.92
C ALA A 169 18.51 2.69 -1.44
N SER A 170 17.78 3.33 -0.51
CA SER A 170 17.93 3.12 0.92
C SER A 170 16.61 3.03 1.69
N SER A 171 15.57 3.74 1.24
CA SER A 171 14.27 3.77 1.92
C SER A 171 13.58 2.41 1.91
N GLY A 172 12.89 2.06 2.99
CA GLY A 172 12.00 0.92 3.03
C GLY A 172 10.70 1.15 2.23
N LEU A 173 9.86 0.13 2.12
CA LEU A 173 8.50 0.26 1.57
C LEU A 173 7.65 1.27 2.39
N GLY A 174 7.92 1.36 3.70
CA GLY A 174 7.19 2.24 4.61
C GLY A 174 5.67 2.04 4.51
N GLU A 175 4.94 3.15 4.48
CA GLU A 175 3.48 3.17 4.33
C GLU A 175 3.03 3.45 2.88
N SER A 176 3.94 3.40 1.90
CA SER A 176 3.60 3.76 0.51
C SER A 176 2.43 2.94 -0.03
N GLY A 177 2.44 1.61 0.17
CA GLY A 177 1.34 0.75 -0.22
C GLY A 177 0.03 1.05 0.52
N THR A 178 0.09 1.37 1.82
CA THR A 178 -1.08 1.73 2.62
C THR A 178 -1.69 3.08 2.21
N LYS A 179 -0.85 4.01 1.76
CA LYS A 179 -1.32 5.29 1.20
C LYS A 179 -2.05 5.07 -0.11
N LEU A 180 -1.46 4.33 -1.05
CA LEU A 180 -2.14 3.95 -2.30
C LEU A 180 -3.47 3.22 -2.05
N GLN A 181 -3.51 2.30 -1.07
CA GLN A 181 -4.74 1.62 -0.68
C GLN A 181 -5.85 2.58 -0.23
N LYS A 182 -5.50 3.66 0.48
CA LYS A 182 -6.48 4.67 0.93
C LYS A 182 -7.04 5.50 -0.22
N GLU A 183 -6.26 5.69 -1.26
CA GLU A 183 -6.63 6.46 -2.46
C GLU A 183 -7.39 5.60 -3.47
N ALA A 184 -7.14 4.29 -3.44
CA ALA A 184 -7.74 3.34 -4.35
C ALA A 184 -9.22 3.13 -4.10
N LYS A 185 -9.97 2.90 -5.19
CA LYS A 185 -11.33 2.42 -5.11
C LYS A 185 -11.33 0.89 -4.96
N GLY A 186 -11.43 0.43 -3.71
CA GLY A 186 -11.51 -0.99 -3.37
C GLY A 186 -10.19 -1.74 -3.43
N GLY A 187 -10.27 -3.07 -3.53
CA GLY A 187 -9.15 -3.99 -3.61
C GLY A 187 -8.75 -4.63 -2.28
N ASN A 188 -8.25 -5.87 -2.38
CA ASN A 188 -7.65 -6.60 -1.26
C ASN A 188 -6.13 -6.39 -1.28
N TRP A 189 -5.68 -5.32 -0.64
CA TRP A 189 -4.28 -4.92 -0.62
C TRP A 189 -3.45 -5.80 0.31
N GLN A 190 -2.37 -6.34 -0.24
CA GLN A 190 -1.45 -7.22 0.47
C GLN A 190 -0.21 -6.48 0.94
N LYS A 191 0.55 -7.13 1.84
CA LYS A 191 1.87 -6.64 2.21
C LYS A 191 2.78 -6.64 0.99
N GLY A 192 3.36 -5.49 0.69
CA GLY A 192 4.27 -5.31 -0.43
C GLY A 192 5.71 -5.76 -0.15
N GLN A 193 6.55 -5.59 -1.18
CA GLN A 193 7.98 -5.89 -1.15
C GLN A 193 8.80 -4.68 -1.59
N ARG A 194 9.91 -4.45 -0.90
CA ARG A 194 10.94 -3.48 -1.32
C ARG A 194 12.09 -4.20 -1.99
N PHE A 195 12.56 -3.66 -3.12
CA PHE A 195 13.80 -4.05 -3.80
C PHE A 195 14.81 -2.90 -3.77
N SER A 196 16.09 -3.22 -3.88
CA SER A 196 17.13 -2.23 -4.20
C SER A 196 16.94 -1.73 -5.64
N SER A 197 17.71 -0.71 -6.03
CA SER A 197 17.70 -0.21 -7.41
C SER A 197 18.19 -1.25 -8.44
N SER A 198 18.95 -2.26 -8.00
CA SER A 198 19.47 -3.34 -8.84
C SER A 198 19.48 -4.65 -8.03
N PRO A 199 18.30 -5.27 -7.80
CA PRO A 199 18.24 -6.55 -7.10
C PRO A 199 18.71 -7.68 -8.01
N SER A 200 19.21 -8.78 -7.42
CA SER A 200 19.50 -9.98 -8.21
C SER A 200 18.20 -10.65 -8.69
N ASP A 201 18.26 -11.33 -9.83
CA ASP A 201 17.14 -12.12 -10.35
C ASP A 201 16.64 -13.15 -9.35
N SER A 202 17.55 -13.77 -8.58
CA SER A 202 17.18 -14.71 -7.51
C SER A 202 16.34 -14.06 -6.42
N THR A 203 16.67 -12.82 -6.01
CA THR A 203 15.89 -12.10 -5.00
C THR A 203 14.45 -11.87 -5.47
N ILE A 204 14.26 -11.51 -6.73
CA ILE A 204 12.92 -11.29 -7.30
C ILE A 204 12.19 -12.63 -7.41
N LYS A 205 12.87 -13.67 -7.89
CA LYS A 205 12.32 -15.01 -8.04
C LYS A 205 11.85 -15.59 -6.70
N ASP A 206 12.67 -15.51 -5.66
CA ASP A 206 12.34 -16.01 -4.32
C ASP A 206 11.08 -15.34 -3.77
N TRP A 207 10.94 -14.03 -3.99
CA TRP A 207 9.73 -13.32 -3.60
C TRP A 207 8.50 -13.79 -4.38
N THR A 208 8.57 -13.87 -5.71
CA THR A 208 7.44 -14.30 -6.54
C THR A 208 7.04 -15.75 -6.25
N ASP A 209 7.99 -16.64 -6.01
CA ASP A 209 7.72 -18.02 -5.62
C ASP A 209 7.06 -18.09 -4.24
N SER A 210 7.46 -17.27 -3.28
CA SER A 210 6.83 -17.20 -1.96
C SER A 210 5.34 -16.85 -2.02
N LEU A 211 4.92 -16.09 -3.03
CA LEU A 211 3.51 -15.74 -3.25
C LEU A 211 2.70 -16.91 -3.83
N LYS A 212 3.32 -17.71 -4.71
CA LYS A 212 2.70 -18.93 -5.26
C LYS A 212 2.39 -19.94 -4.17
N TYR A 213 3.31 -20.19 -3.24
CA TYR A 213 3.11 -21.12 -2.11
C TYR A 213 1.98 -20.69 -1.17
N LYS A 214 1.84 -19.40 -0.89
CA LYS A 214 0.72 -18.89 -0.08
C LYS A 214 -0.64 -19.18 -0.72
N LYS A 215 -0.73 -19.09 -2.04
CA LYS A 215 -1.95 -19.41 -2.79
C LYS A 215 -2.31 -20.89 -2.67
N VAL A 216 -1.33 -21.78 -2.75
CA VAL A 216 -1.53 -23.25 -2.62
C VAL A 216 -1.96 -23.65 -1.22
N ILE A 217 -1.36 -23.12 -0.17
CA ILE A 217 -1.72 -23.45 1.22
C ILE A 217 -3.17 -23.06 1.53
N LEU A 218 -3.65 -21.96 1.00
CA LEU A 218 -5.05 -21.53 1.18
C LEU A 218 -6.04 -22.52 0.56
N TYR A 219 -5.68 -23.21 -0.52
CA TYR A 219 -6.52 -24.24 -1.15
C TYR A 219 -6.64 -25.54 -0.36
N PHE A 220 -5.70 -25.86 0.53
CA PHE A 220 -5.70 -27.07 1.33
C PHE A 220 -6.32 -26.90 2.73
N LEU A 221 -6.69 -25.69 3.12
CA LEU A 221 -7.26 -25.37 4.44
C LEU A 221 -8.79 -25.15 4.42
N TYR A 222 -9.43 -25.32 3.28
CA TYR A 222 -10.87 -25.27 3.08
C TYR A 222 -11.35 -26.52 2.30
#